data_14dd71971d9852acf5f08274fd59b76e
#
_entry.id   14dd71971d9852acf5f08274fd59b76e
#
_cell.length_a   1.000
_cell.length_b   1.000
_cell.length_c   1.000
_cell.angle_alpha   90.00
_cell.angle_beta   90.00
_cell.angle_gamma   90.00
#
_symmetry.space_group_name_H-M   'P 1'
#
loop_
_entity.id
_entity.type
_entity.pdbx_description
1 polymer ?
#
loop_
_entity_poly.entity_id
_entity_poly.type
_entity_poly.pdbx_seq_one_letter_code
_entity_poly.pdbx_strand_id
1 'polypeptide(L)'
;MTYDFGAVTRVDFDEAAIMATIEQRRSKADFALGVQVLTDSNYYCKWDTKTMILSSLINSSDDLTTVQWVTPYAEKQYYLPAVRRDLNPNATWKWFETAKANHLRQWIDIYKNVMGGR
;
A
#
# COMPACT_ATOMS: atom_id res chain seq x y z
N MET A 1 12.00 28.66 -10.78
CA MET A 1 10.83 29.10 -11.57
C MET A 1 10.39 30.47 -11.08
N THR A 2 10.07 31.35 -12.02
CA THR A 2 9.71 32.72 -11.67
C THR A 2 8.42 33.11 -12.39
N TYR A 3 7.52 33.75 -11.66
CA TYR A 3 6.26 34.26 -12.22
C TYR A 3 6.16 35.76 -12.00
N ASP A 4 5.71 36.48 -13.03
CA ASP A 4 5.36 37.88 -12.94
C ASP A 4 3.85 38.07 -12.87
N PHE A 5 3.39 38.77 -11.84
CA PHE A 5 1.99 39.10 -11.67
C PHE A 5 1.76 40.58 -12.01
N GLY A 6 1.83 40.90 -13.30
CA GLY A 6 1.78 42.26 -13.77
C GLY A 6 3.08 43.02 -13.48
N ALA A 7 3.01 44.33 -13.32
CA ALA A 7 4.17 45.19 -13.08
C ALA A 7 4.56 45.25 -11.59
N VAL A 8 3.91 44.51 -10.73
CA VAL A 8 3.97 44.79 -9.29
C VAL A 8 4.67 43.69 -8.49
N THR A 9 4.42 42.42 -8.79
CA THR A 9 4.88 41.33 -7.94
C THR A 9 5.58 40.27 -8.73
N ARG A 10 6.72 39.84 -8.22
CA ARG A 10 7.48 38.71 -8.76
C ARG A 10 7.57 37.65 -7.67
N VAL A 11 7.23 36.41 -8.02
CA VAL A 11 7.32 35.28 -7.09
C VAL A 11 8.32 34.29 -7.61
N ASP A 12 9.32 34.00 -6.77
CA ASP A 12 10.35 33.00 -7.07
C ASP A 12 10.01 31.71 -6.33
N PHE A 13 10.04 30.59 -7.05
CA PHE A 13 9.82 29.27 -6.46
C PHE A 13 11.14 28.52 -6.37
N ASP A 14 11.41 27.95 -5.22
CA ASP A 14 12.52 27.02 -5.06
C ASP A 14 12.03 25.62 -5.48
N GLU A 15 12.28 25.29 -6.74
CA GLU A 15 11.86 24.00 -7.31
C GLU A 15 12.47 22.82 -6.57
N ALA A 16 13.74 22.92 -6.17
CA ALA A 16 14.42 21.83 -5.47
C ALA A 16 13.77 21.57 -4.11
N ALA A 17 13.43 22.61 -3.36
CA ALA A 17 12.76 22.47 -2.07
C ALA A 17 11.34 21.91 -2.23
N ILE A 18 10.61 22.35 -3.26
CA ILE A 18 9.26 21.85 -3.55
C ILE A 18 9.34 20.37 -3.90
N MET A 19 10.25 19.97 -4.78
CA MET A 19 10.39 18.57 -5.18
C MET A 19 10.82 17.69 -4.01
N ALA A 20 11.71 18.17 -3.15
CA ALA A 20 12.13 17.43 -1.96
C ALA A 20 10.94 17.19 -1.02
N THR A 21 10.08 18.18 -0.84
CA THR A 21 8.88 18.06 -0.01
C THR A 21 7.91 17.04 -0.60
N ILE A 22 7.69 17.10 -1.92
CA ILE A 22 6.81 16.14 -2.60
C ILE A 22 7.33 14.72 -2.45
N GLU A 23 8.64 14.50 -2.63
CA GLU A 23 9.25 13.18 -2.47
C GLU A 23 9.13 12.64 -1.05
N GLN A 24 9.31 13.49 -0.04
CA GLN A 24 9.12 13.08 1.35
C GLN A 24 7.68 12.65 1.62
N ARG A 25 6.71 13.42 1.15
CA ARG A 25 5.30 13.08 1.31
C ARG A 25 4.94 11.80 0.57
N ARG A 26 5.48 11.64 -0.63
CA ARG A 26 5.27 10.44 -1.44
C ARG A 26 5.81 9.19 -0.74
N SER A 27 7.01 9.24 -0.18
CA SER A 27 7.59 8.13 0.57
C SER A 27 6.72 7.75 1.77
N LYS A 28 6.24 8.74 2.51
CA LYS A 28 5.34 8.51 3.65
C LYS A 28 4.00 7.94 3.20
N ALA A 29 3.45 8.45 2.10
CA ALA A 29 2.19 7.97 1.54
C ALA A 29 2.31 6.53 1.05
N ASP A 30 3.40 6.20 0.35
CA ASP A 30 3.66 4.85 -0.13
C ASP A 30 3.76 3.87 1.04
N PHE A 31 4.47 4.25 2.10
CA PHE A 31 4.60 3.40 3.28
C PHE A 31 3.27 3.21 3.99
N ALA A 32 2.53 4.28 4.22
CA ALA A 32 1.22 4.21 4.89
C ALA A 32 0.23 3.36 4.08
N LEU A 33 0.22 3.53 2.76
CA LEU A 33 -0.60 2.71 1.88
C LEU A 33 -0.17 1.24 1.94
N GLY A 34 1.14 0.97 1.88
CA GLY A 34 1.68 -0.38 1.94
C GLY A 34 1.29 -1.11 3.22
N VAL A 35 1.36 -0.44 4.36
CA VAL A 35 0.92 -0.99 5.65
C VAL A 35 -0.55 -1.38 5.60
N GLN A 36 -1.40 -0.50 5.06
CA GLN A 36 -2.83 -0.76 5.01
C GLN A 36 -3.17 -1.87 4.01
N VAL A 37 -2.53 -1.87 2.84
CA VAL A 37 -2.71 -2.94 1.84
C VAL A 37 -2.32 -4.29 2.43
N LEU A 38 -1.18 -4.35 3.12
CA LEU A 38 -0.70 -5.57 3.74
C LEU A 38 -1.67 -6.07 4.82
N THR A 39 -2.13 -5.16 5.68
CA THR A 39 -3.06 -5.47 6.76
C THR A 39 -4.39 -5.99 6.20
N ASP A 40 -4.98 -5.27 5.25
CA ASP A 40 -6.28 -5.63 4.69
C ASP A 40 -6.18 -6.91 3.85
N SER A 41 -5.10 -7.10 3.10
CA SER A 41 -4.90 -8.30 2.31
C SER A 41 -4.73 -9.54 3.21
N ASN A 42 -3.97 -9.42 4.29
CA ASN A 42 -3.75 -10.53 5.22
C ASN A 42 -5.00 -10.88 6.01
N TYR A 43 -5.96 -9.97 6.12
CA TYR A 43 -7.27 -10.28 6.69
C TYR A 43 -7.96 -11.41 5.89
N TYR A 44 -7.77 -11.42 4.58
CA TYR A 44 -8.37 -12.43 3.68
C TYR A 44 -7.38 -13.53 3.28
N CYS A 45 -6.14 -13.47 3.74
CA CYS A 45 -5.09 -14.40 3.32
C CYS A 45 -5.34 -15.79 3.89
N LYS A 46 -5.17 -16.81 3.04
CA LYS A 46 -5.19 -18.21 3.49
C LYS A 46 -3.94 -18.50 4.31
N TRP A 47 -4.11 -19.22 5.41
CA TRP A 47 -2.97 -19.69 6.17
C TRP A 47 -3.34 -20.93 7.00
N ASP A 48 -2.46 -21.92 6.98
CA ASP A 48 -2.58 -23.10 7.83
C ASP A 48 -1.85 -22.90 9.16
N THR A 49 -0.64 -22.33 9.10
CA THR A 49 0.22 -22.11 10.27
C THR A 49 0.74 -20.68 10.35
N LYS A 50 0.03 -19.73 9.76
CA LYS A 50 0.45 -18.33 9.62
C LYS A 50 1.68 -18.12 8.73
N THR A 51 2.21 -19.18 8.12
CA THR A 51 3.42 -19.08 7.28
C THR A 51 3.22 -18.11 6.11
N MET A 52 2.03 -18.18 5.48
CA MET A 52 1.71 -17.30 4.35
C MET A 52 1.74 -15.83 4.75
N ILE A 53 1.10 -15.49 5.87
CA ILE A 53 1.06 -14.12 6.39
C ILE A 53 2.45 -13.65 6.79
N LEU A 54 3.19 -14.49 7.53
CA LEU A 54 4.55 -14.17 7.95
C LEU A 54 5.47 -13.96 6.75
N SER A 55 5.26 -14.70 5.65
CA SER A 55 6.07 -14.52 4.45
C SER A 55 5.93 -13.12 3.87
N SER A 56 4.74 -12.53 3.94
CA SER A 56 4.52 -11.18 3.44
C SER A 56 5.22 -10.13 4.31
N LEU A 57 5.29 -10.35 5.62
CA LEU A 57 5.93 -9.42 6.54
C LEU A 57 7.46 -9.43 6.35
N ILE A 58 8.03 -10.57 5.98
CA ILE A 58 9.47 -10.73 5.82
C ILE A 58 9.94 -10.33 4.42
N ASN A 59 9.14 -10.63 3.39
CA ASN A 59 9.55 -10.53 1.99
C ASN A 59 9.04 -9.28 1.27
N SER A 60 8.18 -8.49 1.90
CA SER A 60 7.81 -7.19 1.34
C SER A 60 8.97 -6.21 1.51
N SER A 61 9.06 -5.23 0.61
CA SER A 61 10.15 -4.25 0.67
C SER A 61 10.06 -3.39 1.94
N ASP A 62 11.19 -2.87 2.41
CA ASP A 62 11.24 -2.06 3.63
C ASP A 62 10.40 -0.79 3.52
N ASP A 63 10.33 -0.20 2.33
CA ASP A 63 9.52 0.99 2.06
C ASP A 63 8.06 0.66 1.72
N LEU A 64 7.74 -0.64 1.65
CA LEU A 64 6.42 -1.18 1.32
C LEU A 64 5.87 -0.73 -0.03
N THR A 65 6.74 -0.38 -0.97
CA THR A 65 6.33 -0.17 -2.35
C THR A 65 6.10 -1.50 -3.08
N THR A 66 6.62 -2.59 -2.54
CA THR A 66 6.38 -3.95 -3.01
C THR A 66 5.88 -4.80 -1.86
N VAL A 67 4.71 -5.37 -2.02
CA VAL A 67 4.10 -6.30 -1.06
C VAL A 67 4.02 -7.66 -1.73
N GLN A 68 4.58 -8.70 -1.09
CA GLN A 68 4.60 -10.03 -1.70
C GLN A 68 4.53 -11.15 -0.68
N TRP A 69 3.92 -12.24 -1.10
CA TRP A 69 3.82 -13.47 -0.34
C TRP A 69 4.72 -14.51 -1.01
N VAL A 70 5.68 -15.05 -0.26
CA VAL A 70 6.70 -15.96 -0.80
C VAL A 70 6.70 -17.25 0.01
N THR A 71 6.03 -18.26 -0.52
CA THR A 71 6.10 -19.62 -0.04
C THR A 71 6.12 -20.54 -1.26
N PRO A 72 6.53 -21.83 -1.12
CA PRO A 72 6.55 -22.75 -2.27
C PRO A 72 5.20 -22.91 -2.97
N TYR A 73 4.08 -22.64 -2.29
CA TYR A 73 2.73 -22.82 -2.83
C TYR A 73 1.89 -21.55 -2.80
N ALA A 74 2.50 -20.38 -2.64
CA ALA A 74 1.76 -19.11 -2.53
C ALA A 74 0.91 -18.85 -3.77
N GLU A 75 1.49 -19.00 -4.96
CA GLU A 75 0.78 -18.79 -6.21
C GLU A 75 -0.43 -19.72 -6.35
N LYS A 76 -0.23 -21.00 -6.07
CA LYS A 76 -1.29 -21.99 -6.15
C LYS A 76 -2.42 -21.67 -5.17
N GLN A 77 -2.09 -21.36 -3.94
CA GLN A 77 -3.10 -21.02 -2.91
C GLN A 77 -3.84 -19.74 -3.25
N TYR A 78 -3.17 -18.79 -3.86
CA TYR A 78 -3.78 -17.53 -4.26
C TYR A 78 -4.91 -17.71 -5.29
N TYR A 79 -4.73 -18.64 -6.22
CA TYR A 79 -5.68 -18.84 -7.31
C TYR A 79 -6.67 -19.98 -7.08
N LEU A 80 -6.60 -20.67 -5.94
CA LEU A 80 -7.56 -21.72 -5.61
C LEU A 80 -8.60 -21.23 -4.60
N PRO A 81 -9.87 -21.68 -4.73
CA PRO A 81 -10.89 -21.35 -3.73
C PRO A 81 -10.49 -21.82 -2.34
N ALA A 82 -10.91 -21.09 -1.31
CA ALA A 82 -10.67 -21.47 0.07
C ALA A 82 -11.59 -22.63 0.44
N VAL A 83 -11.00 -23.76 0.86
CA VAL A 83 -11.73 -24.95 1.30
C VAL A 83 -11.71 -25.11 2.82
N ARG A 84 -10.73 -24.48 3.49
CA ARG A 84 -10.60 -24.51 4.95
C ARG A 84 -10.51 -23.07 5.47
N ARG A 85 -11.32 -22.80 6.49
CA ARG A 85 -11.36 -21.48 7.14
C ARG A 85 -11.29 -21.59 8.65
N ASP A 86 -10.81 -22.74 9.15
CA ASP A 86 -10.73 -22.99 10.59
C ASP A 86 -9.68 -22.10 11.28
N LEU A 87 -8.60 -21.72 10.57
CA LEU A 87 -7.57 -20.84 11.10
C LEU A 87 -7.82 -19.37 10.76
N ASN A 88 -8.45 -19.09 9.63
CA ASN A 88 -8.85 -17.75 9.23
C ASN A 88 -10.24 -17.81 8.60
N PRO A 89 -11.30 -17.47 9.36
CA PRO A 89 -12.69 -17.53 8.85
C PRO A 89 -12.91 -16.64 7.62
N ASN A 90 -12.09 -15.63 7.43
CA ASN A 90 -12.21 -14.69 6.32
C ASN A 90 -11.37 -15.08 5.11
N ALA A 91 -10.66 -16.22 5.17
CA ALA A 91 -9.77 -16.66 4.10
C ALA A 91 -10.52 -16.84 2.77
N THR A 92 -9.92 -16.31 1.72
CA THR A 92 -10.47 -16.42 0.37
C THR A 92 -9.31 -16.51 -0.64
N TRP A 93 -9.63 -16.96 -1.85
CA TRP A 93 -8.69 -16.91 -2.94
C TRP A 93 -8.52 -15.45 -3.39
N LYS A 94 -7.40 -15.17 -4.07
CA LYS A 94 -7.11 -13.81 -4.56
C LYS A 94 -7.31 -12.76 -3.45
N TRP A 95 -6.69 -13.02 -2.29
CA TRP A 95 -6.90 -12.19 -1.10
C TRP A 95 -6.56 -10.73 -1.30
N PHE A 96 -5.57 -10.41 -2.15
CA PHE A 96 -5.26 -9.01 -2.46
C PHE A 96 -6.40 -8.36 -3.27
N GLU A 97 -6.87 -9.02 -4.32
CA GLU A 97 -7.99 -8.49 -5.12
C GLU A 97 -9.27 -8.37 -4.29
N THR A 98 -9.51 -9.31 -3.38
CA THR A 98 -10.64 -9.23 -2.47
C THR A 98 -10.52 -8.02 -1.54
N ALA A 99 -9.36 -7.81 -0.95
CA ALA A 99 -9.10 -6.65 -0.12
C ALA A 99 -9.27 -5.35 -0.91
N LYS A 100 -8.72 -5.31 -2.12
CA LYS A 100 -8.84 -4.14 -3.00
C LYS A 100 -10.30 -3.83 -3.31
N ALA A 101 -11.11 -4.84 -3.62
CA ALA A 101 -12.53 -4.64 -3.92
C ALA A 101 -13.30 -4.03 -2.75
N ASN A 102 -12.90 -4.36 -1.52
CA ASN A 102 -13.59 -3.90 -0.33
C ASN A 102 -13.00 -2.61 0.27
N HIS A 103 -11.73 -2.30 0.01
CA HIS A 103 -11.01 -1.24 0.71
C HIS A 103 -10.35 -0.20 -0.19
N LEU A 104 -10.51 -0.28 -1.52
CA LEU A 104 -9.83 0.61 -2.45
C LEU A 104 -10.04 2.09 -2.12
N ARG A 105 -11.28 2.46 -1.75
CA ARG A 105 -11.59 3.85 -1.44
C ARG A 105 -10.83 4.34 -0.21
N GLN A 106 -10.75 3.50 0.81
CA GLN A 106 -9.97 3.81 2.02
C GLN A 106 -8.48 3.95 1.70
N TRP A 107 -7.97 3.09 0.83
CA TRP A 107 -6.57 3.14 0.41
C TRP A 107 -6.26 4.45 -0.32
N ILE A 108 -7.15 4.86 -1.22
CA ILE A 108 -7.00 6.13 -1.93
C ILE A 108 -7.04 7.30 -0.95
N ASP A 109 -7.94 7.27 0.01
CA ASP A 109 -8.08 8.35 1.00
C ASP A 109 -6.83 8.45 1.90
N ILE A 110 -6.27 7.32 2.32
CA ILE A 110 -5.03 7.28 3.09
C ILE A 110 -3.91 7.95 2.30
N TYR A 111 -3.75 7.58 1.05
CA TYR A 111 -2.70 8.14 0.19
C TYR A 111 -2.88 9.66 0.03
N LYS A 112 -4.08 10.09 -0.28
CA LYS A 112 -4.39 11.52 -0.45
C LYS A 112 -4.14 12.31 0.82
N ASN A 113 -4.53 11.77 1.97
CA ASN A 113 -4.36 12.45 3.25
C ASN A 113 -2.87 12.63 3.59
N VAL A 114 -2.05 11.62 3.38
CA VAL A 114 -0.62 11.72 3.63
C VAL A 114 0.03 12.68 2.64
N MET A 115 -0.33 12.60 1.35
CA MET A 115 0.19 13.53 0.34
C MET A 115 -0.20 14.97 0.65
N GLY A 116 -1.39 15.18 1.21
CA GLY A 116 -1.85 16.50 1.63
C GLY A 116 -1.25 16.99 2.94
N GLY A 117 -0.40 16.21 3.61
CA GLY A 117 0.24 16.59 4.87
C GLY A 117 -0.67 16.43 6.08
N ARG A 118 -1.66 15.54 6.02
CA ARG A 118 -2.62 15.29 7.11
C ARG A 118 -2.29 14.03 7.89
#